data_74eb46bf32d7e4f424841a12cb3564b6
#
_entry.id   74eb46bf32d7e4f424841a12cb3564b6
#
_cell.length_a   1.000
_cell.length_b   1.000
_cell.length_c   1.000
_cell.angle_alpha   90.00
_cell.angle_beta   90.00
_cell.angle_gamma   90.00
#
_symmetry.space_group_name_H-M   'P 1'
#
loop_
_entity.id
_entity.type
_entity.pdbx_description
1 polymer ?
#
loop_
_entity_poly.entity_id
_entity_poly.type
_entity_poly.pdbx_seq_one_letter_code
_entity_poly.pdbx_strand_id
1 'polypeptide(L)'
;KGQQIFCDSSTAKSTYKDWSTVNRVWAPQIFWDPNYTWDNGEKGGYMIYYSMLNRPEEGYDRMYYSYADKTFTKLTTPKILFDWGYATIDADINYLPSDGKYHMLIKKEGGKPGIYTATSSKLTSGWSEPIEDDYVNFEGNKKTEGSSAFQPIGSDEWRVAYVEYSSRP
;
A
#
# COMPACT_ATOMS: atom_id res chain seq x y z
N LYS A 1 18.78 -18.64 -2.21
CA LYS A 1 18.71 -17.69 -1.07
C LYS A 1 18.27 -16.36 -1.67
N GLY A 2 17.06 -15.90 -1.30
CA GLY A 2 16.58 -14.60 -1.74
C GLY A 2 17.46 -13.48 -1.16
N GLN A 3 17.77 -12.48 -1.97
CA GLN A 3 18.48 -11.30 -1.51
C GLN A 3 17.52 -10.45 -0.68
N GLN A 4 17.88 -10.14 0.55
CA GLN A 4 17.09 -9.21 1.38
C GLN A 4 17.42 -7.77 0.95
N ILE A 5 16.70 -7.26 -0.04
CA ILE A 5 16.93 -5.91 -0.59
C ILE A 5 16.73 -4.83 0.48
N PHE A 6 15.76 -5.02 1.37
CA PHE A 6 15.44 -4.04 2.41
C PHE A 6 16.49 -3.92 3.53
N CYS A 7 17.14 -5.02 3.90
CA CYS A 7 18.06 -5.03 5.03
C CYS A 7 19.48 -4.57 4.69
N ASP A 8 19.87 -4.67 3.41
CA ASP A 8 21.27 -4.47 2.99
C ASP A 8 21.48 -3.21 2.13
N SER A 9 20.41 -2.52 1.73
CA SER A 9 20.59 -1.34 0.91
C SER A 9 21.11 -0.17 1.77
N SER A 10 22.19 0.46 1.32
CA SER A 10 22.70 1.71 1.92
C SER A 10 21.64 2.81 1.93
N THR A 11 20.71 2.77 0.98
CA THR A 11 19.59 3.69 0.83
C THR A 11 18.57 3.53 1.95
N ALA A 12 18.21 2.31 2.29
CA ALA A 12 17.31 2.05 3.40
C ALA A 12 17.95 2.47 4.75
N LYS A 13 19.25 2.20 4.91
CA LYS A 13 20.01 2.64 6.08
C LYS A 13 20.13 4.16 6.19
N SER A 14 20.11 4.90 5.08
CA SER A 14 20.17 6.36 5.11
C SER A 14 18.88 7.01 5.57
N THR A 15 17.74 6.38 5.34
CA THR A 15 16.42 6.89 5.75
C THR A 15 16.10 6.52 7.20
N TYR A 16 16.35 5.27 7.53
CA TYR A 16 16.24 4.76 8.89
C TYR A 16 17.66 4.61 9.39
N LYS A 17 18.14 5.56 10.16
CA LYS A 17 19.50 5.55 10.76
C LYS A 17 19.82 4.23 11.44
N ASP A 18 18.77 3.53 11.85
CA ASP A 18 18.83 2.22 12.44
C ASP A 18 17.55 1.45 12.15
N TRP A 19 17.65 0.30 11.51
CA TRP A 19 16.53 -0.62 11.30
C TRP A 19 15.90 -1.13 12.60
N SER A 20 16.62 -1.07 13.71
CA SER A 20 16.07 -1.39 15.02
C SER A 20 14.94 -0.44 15.46
N THR A 21 14.83 0.73 14.83
CA THR A 21 13.74 1.66 15.07
C THR A 21 12.44 1.27 14.37
N VAL A 22 12.49 0.43 13.34
CA VAL A 22 11.29 -0.05 12.64
C VAL A 22 10.60 -1.10 13.50
N ASN A 23 9.40 -0.79 13.96
CA ASN A 23 8.63 -1.68 14.81
C ASN A 23 8.00 -2.82 14.00
N ARG A 24 7.36 -2.50 12.87
CA ARG A 24 6.72 -3.48 12.00
C ARG A 24 6.53 -2.97 10.57
N VAL A 25 6.51 -3.91 9.65
CA VAL A 25 6.17 -3.71 8.23
C VAL A 25 5.19 -4.80 7.83
N TRP A 26 4.05 -4.43 7.24
CA TRP A 26 2.97 -5.36 6.89
C TRP A 26 2.49 -5.18 5.46
N ALA A 27 1.91 -6.26 4.93
CA ALA A 27 1.14 -6.30 3.70
C ALA A 27 1.80 -5.57 2.51
N PRO A 28 3.01 -5.96 2.09
CA PRO A 28 3.63 -5.37 0.92
C PRO A 28 2.84 -5.77 -0.33
N GLN A 29 2.62 -4.77 -1.17
CA GLN A 29 2.04 -4.92 -2.50
C GLN A 29 2.93 -4.25 -3.54
N ILE A 30 2.68 -4.53 -4.82
CA ILE A 30 3.51 -4.05 -5.91
C ILE A 30 2.65 -3.51 -7.05
N PHE A 31 3.07 -2.38 -7.62
CA PHE A 31 2.45 -1.75 -8.79
C PHE A 31 3.52 -1.39 -9.82
N TRP A 32 3.31 -1.75 -11.08
CA TRP A 32 4.19 -1.30 -12.17
C TRP A 32 3.83 0.12 -12.59
N ASP A 33 4.77 1.05 -12.41
CA ASP A 33 4.63 2.44 -12.86
C ASP A 33 5.50 2.68 -14.11
N PRO A 34 4.91 2.73 -15.30
CA PRO A 34 5.66 2.97 -16.54
C PRO A 34 6.19 4.40 -16.64
N ASN A 35 5.66 5.34 -15.86
CA ASN A 35 5.98 6.75 -15.90
C ASN A 35 7.13 7.14 -14.95
N TYR A 36 7.48 6.25 -14.01
CA TYR A 36 8.60 6.50 -13.12
C TYR A 36 9.89 6.71 -13.91
N THR A 37 10.71 7.67 -13.49
CA THR A 37 11.99 7.96 -14.13
C THR A 37 13.11 7.92 -13.12
N TRP A 38 14.07 7.05 -13.35
CA TRP A 38 15.29 6.94 -12.56
C TRP A 38 16.26 8.10 -12.86
N ASP A 39 17.19 8.37 -11.93
CA ASP A 39 18.21 9.43 -12.10
C ASP A 39 19.07 9.29 -13.36
N ASN A 40 19.23 8.07 -13.86
CA ASN A 40 19.92 7.78 -15.11
C ASN A 40 19.05 7.95 -16.37
N GLY A 41 17.80 8.43 -16.22
CA GLY A 41 16.85 8.62 -17.31
C GLY A 41 16.06 7.36 -17.73
N GLU A 42 16.33 6.21 -17.12
CA GLU A 42 15.59 4.98 -17.39
C GLU A 42 14.13 5.11 -16.96
N LYS A 43 13.22 4.56 -17.80
CA LYS A 43 11.79 4.61 -17.57
C LYS A 43 11.24 3.31 -16.97
N GLY A 44 10.24 3.48 -16.12
CA GLY A 44 9.50 2.42 -15.45
C GLY A 44 10.16 1.95 -14.16
N GLY A 45 9.32 1.63 -13.18
CA GLY A 45 9.73 1.11 -11.89
C GLY A 45 8.62 0.33 -11.21
N TYR A 46 8.97 -0.60 -10.37
CA TYR A 46 8.03 -1.28 -9.50
C TYR A 46 7.85 -0.46 -8.22
N MET A 47 6.70 0.16 -8.03
CA MET A 47 6.32 0.74 -6.76
C MET A 47 5.96 -0.38 -5.80
N ILE A 48 6.79 -0.57 -4.78
CA ILE A 48 6.51 -1.45 -3.65
C ILE A 48 5.91 -0.58 -2.56
N TYR A 49 4.70 -0.86 -2.12
CA TYR A 49 4.02 -0.10 -1.07
C TYR A 49 3.58 -1.02 0.05
N TYR A 50 3.56 -0.51 1.27
CA TYR A 50 3.40 -1.31 2.48
C TYR A 50 3.00 -0.43 3.65
N SER A 51 2.38 -1.05 4.66
CA SER A 51 2.12 -0.42 5.94
C SER A 51 3.34 -0.50 6.82
N MET A 52 3.68 0.56 7.53
CA MET A 52 4.82 0.55 8.44
C MET A 52 4.55 1.41 9.68
N LEU A 53 4.90 0.88 10.84
CA LEU A 53 5.13 1.63 12.06
C LEU A 53 6.64 1.72 12.27
N ASN A 54 7.20 2.90 12.04
CA ASN A 54 8.64 3.09 12.15
C ASN A 54 9.09 3.07 13.62
N ARG A 55 8.39 3.82 14.49
CA ARG A 55 8.67 3.86 15.92
C ARG A 55 7.38 3.73 16.72
N PRO A 56 7.38 3.01 17.85
CA PRO A 56 6.19 2.88 18.69
C PRO A 56 5.55 4.22 19.08
N GLU A 57 6.36 5.24 19.31
CA GLU A 57 5.92 6.59 19.66
C GLU A 57 5.22 7.34 18.53
N GLU A 58 5.35 6.90 17.28
CA GLU A 58 4.57 7.42 16.14
C GLU A 58 3.08 7.05 16.22
N GLY A 59 2.74 6.07 17.03
CA GLY A 59 1.39 5.77 17.48
C GLY A 59 0.56 4.92 16.52
N TYR A 60 0.79 4.93 15.20
CA TYR A 60 0.00 4.18 14.23
C TYR A 60 0.76 3.88 12.93
N ASP A 61 0.28 2.86 12.20
CA ASP A 61 0.81 2.46 10.90
C ASP A 61 0.43 3.48 9.82
N ARG A 62 1.40 3.80 8.96
CA ARG A 62 1.22 4.64 7.78
C ARG A 62 1.57 3.87 6.52
N MET A 63 1.02 4.31 5.41
CA MET A 63 1.39 3.76 4.11
C MET A 63 2.67 4.39 3.60
N TYR A 64 3.64 3.55 3.28
CA TYR A 64 4.91 3.92 2.67
C TYR A 64 5.06 3.28 1.30
N TYR A 65 5.97 3.81 0.49
CA TYR A 65 6.37 3.23 -0.77
C TYR A 65 7.84 3.45 -1.07
N SER A 66 8.38 2.56 -1.89
CA SER A 66 9.71 2.65 -2.52
C SER A 66 9.62 2.17 -3.96
N TYR A 67 10.51 2.63 -4.83
CA TYR A 67 10.62 2.09 -6.17
C TYR A 67 11.77 1.11 -6.27
N ALA A 68 11.52 -0.04 -6.90
CA ALA A 68 12.53 -1.00 -7.31
C ALA A 68 12.72 -0.96 -8.82
N ASP A 69 13.96 -1.16 -9.27
CA ASP A 69 14.26 -1.32 -10.68
C ASP A 69 13.77 -2.68 -11.20
N LYS A 70 13.78 -2.87 -12.53
CA LYS A 70 13.29 -4.09 -13.19
C LYS A 70 14.00 -5.37 -12.75
N THR A 71 15.21 -5.25 -12.21
CA THR A 71 16.01 -6.37 -11.73
C THR A 71 15.95 -6.58 -10.23
N PHE A 72 15.25 -5.71 -9.52
CA PHE A 72 15.17 -5.67 -8.05
C PHE A 72 16.55 -5.56 -7.39
N THR A 73 17.48 -4.89 -8.03
CA THR A 73 18.84 -4.64 -7.49
C THR A 73 19.01 -3.25 -6.91
N LYS A 74 18.11 -2.32 -7.26
CA LYS A 74 18.06 -0.97 -6.71
C LYS A 74 16.72 -0.73 -6.05
N LEU A 75 16.76 -0.05 -4.91
CA LEU A 75 15.57 0.37 -4.17
C LEU A 75 15.73 1.82 -3.77
N THR A 76 14.69 2.64 -4.00
CA THR A 76 14.68 4.02 -3.52
C THR A 76 14.41 4.08 -2.02
N THR A 77 14.83 5.18 -1.41
CA THR A 77 14.46 5.52 -0.03
C THR A 77 12.95 5.50 0.14
N PRO A 78 12.44 4.84 1.20
CA PRO A 78 11.02 4.87 1.54
C PRO A 78 10.48 6.28 1.72
N LYS A 79 9.28 6.51 1.19
CA LYS A 79 8.53 7.76 1.35
C LYS A 79 7.13 7.44 1.86
N ILE A 80 6.54 8.37 2.60
CA ILE A 80 5.13 8.29 2.98
C ILE A 80 4.29 8.44 1.72
N LEU A 81 3.39 7.49 1.48
CA LEU A 81 2.43 7.52 0.38
C LEU A 81 1.28 8.48 0.74
N PHE A 82 0.74 8.33 1.93
CA PHE A 82 -0.21 9.24 2.57
C PHE A 82 -0.22 9.02 4.09
N ASP A 83 -0.73 10.01 4.80
CA ASP A 83 -0.96 9.98 6.24
C ASP A 83 -2.26 10.73 6.54
N TRP A 84 -3.29 10.01 6.96
CA TRP A 84 -4.60 10.60 7.30
C TRP A 84 -4.80 10.77 8.81
N GLY A 85 -3.73 10.63 9.60
CA GLY A 85 -3.76 10.84 11.05
C GLY A 85 -4.28 9.63 11.84
N TYR A 86 -4.44 8.47 11.21
CA TYR A 86 -4.86 7.21 11.84
C TYR A 86 -4.27 6.00 11.14
N ALA A 87 -4.30 4.84 11.84
CA ALA A 87 -3.72 3.61 11.32
C ALA A 87 -4.44 3.10 10.07
N THR A 88 -3.64 2.83 9.01
CA THR A 88 -4.07 2.23 7.76
C THR A 88 -3.12 1.13 7.34
N ILE A 89 -3.68 0.00 6.88
CA ILE A 89 -2.93 -1.17 6.43
C ILE A 89 -3.56 -1.78 5.19
N ASP A 90 -2.93 -2.78 4.59
CA ASP A 90 -3.48 -3.63 3.52
C ASP A 90 -3.99 -2.85 2.30
N ALA A 91 -3.21 -1.88 1.82
CA ALA A 91 -3.58 -1.16 0.60
C ALA A 91 -3.48 -2.06 -0.63
N ASP A 92 -4.46 -1.95 -1.54
CA ASP A 92 -4.44 -2.53 -2.88
C ASP A 92 -4.80 -1.45 -3.90
N ILE A 93 -3.86 -1.15 -4.81
CA ILE A 93 -3.98 -0.04 -5.78
C ILE A 93 -4.18 -0.58 -7.18
N ASN A 94 -5.22 -0.10 -7.84
CA ASN A 94 -5.54 -0.41 -9.23
C ASN A 94 -5.76 0.87 -10.03
N TYR A 95 -5.33 0.89 -11.30
CA TYR A 95 -5.64 1.97 -12.23
C TYR A 95 -6.87 1.62 -13.05
N LEU A 96 -7.87 2.50 -13.07
CA LEU A 96 -9.07 2.33 -13.87
C LEU A 96 -9.01 3.24 -15.10
N PRO A 97 -8.84 2.68 -16.31
CA PRO A 97 -8.83 3.48 -17.55
C PRO A 97 -10.15 4.21 -17.81
N SER A 98 -11.26 3.71 -17.28
CA SER A 98 -12.59 4.27 -17.50
C SER A 98 -12.78 5.68 -16.94
N ASP A 99 -12.05 6.02 -15.84
CA ASP A 99 -12.10 7.35 -15.24
C ASP A 99 -10.71 8.03 -15.14
N GLY A 100 -9.66 7.32 -15.57
CA GLY A 100 -8.29 7.83 -15.57
C GLY A 100 -7.68 8.01 -14.18
N LYS A 101 -8.18 7.30 -13.17
CA LYS A 101 -7.74 7.40 -11.79
C LYS A 101 -7.16 6.11 -11.24
N TYR A 102 -6.36 6.28 -10.20
CA TYR A 102 -5.98 5.20 -9.32
C TYR A 102 -7.05 5.03 -8.25
N HIS A 103 -7.46 3.80 -8.02
CA HIS A 103 -8.39 3.38 -6.97
C HIS A 103 -7.64 2.51 -5.98
N MET A 104 -7.87 2.73 -4.69
CA MET A 104 -7.26 1.98 -3.62
C MET A 104 -8.34 1.39 -2.73
N LEU A 105 -8.21 0.11 -2.42
CA LEU A 105 -8.83 -0.50 -1.26
C LEU A 105 -7.85 -0.38 -0.10
N ILE A 106 -8.31 0.02 1.07
CA ILE A 106 -7.46 0.26 2.24
C ILE A 106 -8.17 -0.13 3.52
N LYS A 107 -7.49 -0.86 4.38
CA LYS A 107 -7.99 -1.20 5.71
C LYS A 107 -7.74 -0.04 6.67
N LYS A 108 -8.80 0.46 7.28
CA LYS A 108 -8.75 1.36 8.44
C LYS A 108 -8.77 0.56 9.73
N GLU A 109 -7.86 0.86 10.66
CA GLU A 109 -7.72 0.13 11.92
C GLU A 109 -8.42 0.80 13.10
N GLY A 110 -8.57 2.11 13.08
CA GLY A 110 -9.16 2.86 14.20
C GLY A 110 -10.61 3.28 13.96
N GLY A 111 -11.33 3.57 15.04
CA GLY A 111 -12.69 4.07 15.00
C GLY A 111 -13.69 3.01 14.52
N LYS A 112 -14.12 3.08 13.27
CA LYS A 112 -14.96 2.08 12.58
C LYS A 112 -14.07 1.27 11.64
N PRO A 113 -13.50 0.13 12.06
CA PRO A 113 -12.56 -0.64 11.26
C PRO A 113 -13.23 -1.29 10.06
N GLY A 114 -12.53 -1.37 8.93
CA GLY A 114 -13.05 -2.01 7.73
C GLY A 114 -12.25 -1.65 6.48
N ILE A 115 -12.66 -2.16 5.33
CA ILE A 115 -12.06 -1.86 4.03
C ILE A 115 -12.80 -0.69 3.41
N TYR A 116 -12.06 0.35 3.10
CA TYR A 116 -12.53 1.60 2.51
C TYR A 116 -11.95 1.82 1.14
N THR A 117 -12.52 2.75 0.39
CA THR A 117 -12.00 3.17 -0.91
C THR A 117 -11.40 4.57 -0.83
N ALA A 118 -10.33 4.77 -1.58
CA ALA A 118 -9.74 6.08 -1.82
C ALA A 118 -9.36 6.21 -3.29
N THR A 119 -9.31 7.43 -3.82
CA THR A 119 -8.95 7.67 -5.22
C THR A 119 -7.89 8.75 -5.34
N SER A 120 -7.11 8.68 -6.42
CA SER A 120 -6.18 9.74 -6.81
C SER A 120 -6.00 9.80 -8.33
N SER A 121 -5.70 10.98 -8.85
CA SER A 121 -5.22 11.15 -10.22
C SER A 121 -3.70 10.90 -10.36
N LYS A 122 -2.99 10.71 -9.24
CA LYS A 122 -1.54 10.47 -9.19
C LYS A 122 -1.24 9.27 -8.33
N LEU A 123 -0.35 8.40 -8.78
CA LEU A 123 -0.03 7.16 -8.07
C LEU A 123 0.57 7.40 -6.67
N THR A 124 1.44 8.40 -6.52
CA THR A 124 2.24 8.61 -5.30
C THR A 124 1.83 9.82 -4.47
N SER A 125 0.68 10.45 -4.77
CA SER A 125 0.21 11.62 -4.03
C SER A 125 -1.25 11.94 -4.34
N GLY A 126 -1.85 12.84 -3.54
CA GLY A 126 -3.20 13.36 -3.80
C GLY A 126 -4.31 12.34 -3.55
N TRP A 127 -4.07 11.34 -2.75
CA TRP A 127 -5.08 10.38 -2.32
C TRP A 127 -6.16 11.07 -1.51
N SER A 128 -7.42 10.86 -1.90
CA SER A 128 -8.57 11.31 -1.11
C SER A 128 -8.58 10.61 0.25
N GLU A 129 -9.14 11.25 1.26
CA GLU A 129 -9.53 10.48 2.44
C GLU A 129 -10.55 9.41 2.06
N PRO A 130 -10.58 8.26 2.77
CA PRO A 130 -11.54 7.22 2.52
C PRO A 130 -12.98 7.75 2.60
N ILE A 131 -13.82 7.26 1.71
CA ILE A 131 -15.26 7.47 1.78
C ILE A 131 -15.76 6.77 3.05
N GLU A 132 -16.60 7.44 3.84
CA GLU A 132 -17.03 7.00 5.18
C GLU A 132 -17.77 5.65 5.20
N ASP A 133 -18.38 5.26 4.08
CA ASP A 133 -19.03 3.97 3.97
C ASP A 133 -18.02 2.85 3.78
N ASP A 134 -18.02 1.90 4.69
CA ASP A 134 -17.24 0.68 4.60
C ASP A 134 -17.64 -0.10 3.34
N TYR A 135 -16.73 -0.23 2.41
CA TYR A 135 -17.03 -0.81 1.10
C TYR A 135 -17.36 -2.31 1.15
N VAL A 136 -16.84 -3.05 2.13
CA VAL A 136 -16.98 -4.52 2.21
C VAL A 136 -17.72 -4.98 3.45
N ASN A 137 -18.18 -4.09 4.32
CA ASN A 137 -18.87 -4.46 5.55
C ASN A 137 -20.40 -4.57 5.35
N PHE A 138 -20.83 -5.61 4.65
CA PHE A 138 -22.25 -5.81 4.31
C PHE A 138 -23.17 -6.12 5.50
N GLU A 139 -22.63 -6.50 6.66
CA GLU A 139 -23.42 -6.95 7.80
C GLU A 139 -23.03 -6.30 9.14
N GLY A 140 -22.49 -5.10 9.11
CA GLY A 140 -22.42 -4.18 10.26
C GLY A 140 -21.45 -4.52 11.39
N ASN A 141 -20.96 -5.75 11.53
CA ASN A 141 -20.09 -6.17 12.64
C ASN A 141 -18.92 -7.09 12.23
N LYS A 142 -18.76 -7.36 10.97
CA LYS A 142 -17.69 -8.23 10.48
C LYS A 142 -16.42 -7.43 10.24
N LYS A 143 -15.33 -7.87 10.83
CA LYS A 143 -14.02 -7.26 10.60
C LYS A 143 -13.41 -7.86 9.35
N THR A 144 -13.10 -7.03 8.36
CA THR A 144 -12.53 -7.40 7.08
C THR A 144 -11.15 -6.79 6.89
N GLU A 145 -10.25 -7.49 6.21
CA GLU A 145 -8.90 -7.04 5.90
C GLU A 145 -8.32 -7.74 4.68
N GLY A 146 -7.10 -7.36 4.25
CA GLY A 146 -6.35 -8.07 3.22
C GLY A 146 -7.05 -8.05 1.87
N SER A 147 -7.67 -6.93 1.51
CA SER A 147 -8.37 -6.80 0.22
C SER A 147 -7.43 -6.84 -0.96
N SER A 148 -7.86 -7.51 -2.03
CA SER A 148 -7.22 -7.47 -3.34
C SER A 148 -8.28 -7.44 -4.43
N ALA A 149 -8.23 -6.42 -5.29
CA ALA A 149 -9.12 -6.28 -6.42
C ALA A 149 -8.47 -6.86 -7.67
N PHE A 150 -9.25 -7.56 -8.48
CA PHE A 150 -8.78 -8.14 -9.72
C PHE A 150 -9.90 -8.20 -10.75
N GLN A 151 -9.49 -8.27 -12.00
CA GLN A 151 -10.39 -8.45 -13.13
C GLN A 151 -10.15 -9.83 -13.76
N PRO A 152 -11.16 -10.71 -13.82
CA PRO A 152 -11.01 -11.99 -14.50
C PRO A 152 -10.67 -11.79 -15.97
N ILE A 153 -9.84 -12.65 -16.53
CA ILE A 153 -9.46 -12.60 -17.94
C ILE A 153 -10.72 -12.72 -18.81
N GLY A 154 -10.92 -11.77 -19.72
CA GLY A 154 -12.05 -11.71 -20.63
C GLY A 154 -13.35 -11.17 -20.02
N SER A 155 -13.27 -10.54 -18.85
CA SER A 155 -14.39 -9.87 -18.18
C SER A 155 -14.07 -8.39 -17.90
N ASP A 156 -15.08 -7.55 -18.02
CA ASP A 156 -15.00 -6.14 -17.61
C ASP A 156 -15.39 -5.93 -16.12
N GLU A 157 -15.79 -7.01 -15.44
CA GLU A 157 -16.17 -6.97 -14.03
C GLU A 157 -14.96 -6.98 -13.12
N TRP A 158 -14.95 -6.10 -12.13
CA TRP A 158 -14.01 -6.13 -11.02
C TRP A 158 -14.54 -6.99 -9.89
N ARG A 159 -13.65 -7.76 -9.28
CA ARG A 159 -13.92 -8.58 -8.10
C ARG A 159 -12.95 -8.24 -7.00
N VAL A 160 -13.41 -8.36 -5.76
CA VAL A 160 -12.60 -8.12 -4.55
C VAL A 160 -12.55 -9.42 -3.75
N ALA A 161 -11.35 -9.90 -3.49
CA ALA A 161 -11.09 -10.93 -2.49
C ALA A 161 -10.68 -10.23 -1.18
N TYR A 162 -11.12 -10.75 -0.05
CA TYR A 162 -10.77 -10.23 1.27
C TYR A 162 -10.87 -11.32 2.34
N VAL A 163 -10.32 -11.07 3.51
CA VAL A 163 -10.40 -11.96 4.66
C VAL A 163 -11.37 -11.38 5.69
N GLU A 164 -12.27 -12.21 6.18
CA GLU A 164 -13.09 -11.92 7.36
C GLU A 164 -12.43 -12.57 8.58
N TYR A 165 -12.18 -11.78 9.64
CA TYR A 165 -11.49 -12.26 10.83
C TYR A 165 -12.27 -12.11 12.14
N SER A 166 -13.55 -11.76 12.07
CA SER A 166 -14.43 -11.68 13.25
C SER A 166 -14.61 -13.00 14.00
N SER A 167 -14.26 -14.09 13.36
CA SER A 167 -14.40 -15.47 13.87
C SER A 167 -13.07 -16.20 14.10
N ARG A 168 -11.94 -15.50 14.14
CA ARG A 168 -10.68 -16.16 14.53
C ARG A 168 -10.80 -16.67 15.96
N PRO A 169 -10.56 -17.99 16.19
CA PRO A 169 -10.59 -18.57 17.53
C PRO A 169 -9.47 -18.01 18.41
#